data_637f53da4314a75a07786635d82824ae
#
_entry.id   637f53da4314a75a07786635d82824ae
#
_cell.length_a   1.000
_cell.length_b   1.000
_cell.length_c   1.000
_cell.angle_alpha   90.00
_cell.angle_beta   90.00
_cell.angle_gamma   90.00
#
_symmetry.space_group_name_H-M   'P 1'
#
loop_
_entity.id
_entity.type
_entity.pdbx_description
1 polymer ?
#
loop_
_entity_poly.entity_id
_entity_poly.type
_entity_poly.pdbx_seq_one_letter_code
_entity_poly.pdbx_strand_id
1 'polypeptide(L)'
;AVTTGGLRIEIVSVSSILTKLRSISVYGDYYGIAFYDTNFILDKYDGKQNTFVISNELKKVIKRIPVPYHDRCPSDAFCLSPDVHSIYFTVEDRLVTLDINGKELSTFESDDLEGACGITVDKNGILYCCGENSQTVIQVTPAGRQLGVLLSSDDGLKNPIGICLNTKNNVILITERESDEVKMFRLI
;
A
#
# COMPACT_ATOMS: atom_id res chain seq x y z
N ALA A 1 8.07 10.04 -3.82
CA ALA A 1 8.90 9.14 -4.62
C ALA A 1 7.99 8.26 -5.47
N VAL A 2 8.45 7.84 -6.61
CA VAL A 2 7.68 7.01 -7.55
C VAL A 2 8.63 5.97 -8.14
N THR A 3 8.16 4.75 -8.32
CA THR A 3 8.88 3.72 -9.10
C THR A 3 8.55 3.86 -10.59
N THR A 4 9.55 3.74 -11.42
CA THR A 4 9.40 3.81 -12.87
C THR A 4 9.98 2.56 -13.51
N GLY A 5 9.17 1.55 -13.73
CA GLY A 5 9.56 0.36 -14.48
C GLY A 5 10.76 -0.40 -13.89
N GLY A 6 10.79 -0.59 -12.58
CA GLY A 6 11.70 -1.54 -11.91
C GLY A 6 13.16 -1.11 -11.73
N LEU A 7 13.61 0.01 -12.28
CA LEU A 7 15.03 0.39 -12.24
C LEU A 7 15.34 1.75 -11.62
N ARG A 8 14.34 2.57 -11.31
CA ARG A 8 14.55 3.93 -10.78
C ARG A 8 13.50 4.34 -9.78
N ILE A 9 13.94 5.03 -8.74
CA ILE A 9 13.10 5.85 -7.87
C ILE A 9 13.30 7.30 -8.29
N GLU A 10 12.23 8.00 -8.62
CA GLU A 10 12.27 9.41 -8.92
C GLU A 10 11.76 10.23 -7.73
N ILE A 11 12.56 11.18 -7.30
CA ILE A 11 12.17 12.15 -6.28
C ILE A 11 11.73 13.40 -7.00
N VAL A 12 10.47 13.78 -6.79
CA VAL A 12 9.86 14.95 -7.41
C VAL A 12 9.42 15.94 -6.33
N SER A 13 9.55 17.21 -6.62
CA SER A 13 8.90 18.28 -5.85
C SER A 13 7.48 18.45 -6.37
N VAL A 14 6.53 18.54 -5.44
CA VAL A 14 5.12 18.78 -5.74
C VAL A 14 4.78 20.21 -5.35
N SER A 15 4.65 21.05 -6.36
CA SER A 15 4.16 22.43 -6.25
C SER A 15 3.09 22.64 -7.34
N SER A 16 2.91 23.85 -7.83
CA SER A 16 2.07 24.08 -9.02
C SER A 16 2.58 23.37 -10.28
N ILE A 17 3.86 23.03 -10.31
CA ILE A 17 4.49 22.24 -11.38
C ILE A 17 5.30 21.10 -10.74
N LEU A 18 5.14 19.88 -11.27
CA LEU A 18 5.97 18.75 -10.86
C LEU A 18 7.40 18.93 -11.38
N THR A 19 8.35 19.04 -10.47
CA THR A 19 9.75 19.17 -10.82
C THR A 19 10.53 17.95 -10.35
N LYS A 20 11.19 17.27 -11.27
CA LYS A 20 12.09 16.18 -10.94
C LYS A 20 13.33 16.72 -10.24
N LEU A 21 13.54 16.29 -9.01
CA LEU A 21 14.69 16.68 -8.21
C LEU A 21 15.87 15.73 -8.43
N ARG A 22 15.62 14.42 -8.39
CA ARG A 22 16.66 13.40 -8.42
C ARG A 22 16.11 12.05 -8.87
N SER A 23 16.97 11.23 -9.48
CA SER A 23 16.72 9.81 -9.73
C SER A 23 17.70 8.94 -8.96
N ILE A 24 17.21 7.85 -8.39
CA ILE A 24 18.01 6.82 -7.73
C ILE A 24 17.83 5.53 -8.52
N SER A 25 18.89 5.01 -9.09
CA SER A 25 18.83 3.70 -9.77
C SER A 25 18.79 2.60 -8.71
N VAL A 26 17.90 1.64 -8.87
CA VAL A 26 17.77 0.44 -8.05
C VAL A 26 17.90 -0.80 -8.92
N TYR A 27 18.34 -1.92 -8.35
CA TYR A 27 18.53 -3.16 -9.10
C TYR A 27 17.52 -4.20 -8.65
N GLY A 28 16.72 -4.71 -9.57
CA GLY A 28 15.72 -5.73 -9.36
C GLY A 28 14.30 -5.23 -9.65
N ASP A 29 13.36 -6.15 -9.61
CA ASP A 29 11.94 -5.86 -9.83
C ASP A 29 11.30 -5.44 -8.52
N TYR A 30 10.84 -4.19 -8.48
CA TYR A 30 10.16 -3.59 -7.34
C TYR A 30 8.78 -3.14 -7.77
N TYR A 31 7.78 -3.48 -6.96
CA TYR A 31 6.36 -3.28 -7.27
C TYR A 31 5.69 -2.22 -6.42
N GLY A 32 6.23 -1.98 -5.23
CA GLY A 32 5.73 -0.98 -4.32
C GLY A 32 6.85 -0.18 -3.67
N ILE A 33 6.50 1.02 -3.19
CA ILE A 33 7.41 1.92 -2.48
C ILE A 33 6.68 2.64 -1.36
N ALA A 34 7.28 2.65 -0.18
CA ALA A 34 6.95 3.57 0.89
C ALA A 34 8.21 4.34 1.31
N PHE A 35 8.01 5.51 1.89
CA PHE A 35 9.11 6.37 2.33
C PHE A 35 8.85 6.84 3.77
N TYR A 36 9.86 6.74 4.61
CA TYR A 36 9.82 7.29 5.95
C TYR A 36 11.20 7.78 6.36
N ASP A 37 11.23 8.91 7.03
CA ASP A 37 12.47 9.59 7.42
C ASP A 37 13.38 9.79 6.20
N THR A 38 14.49 9.11 6.13
CA THR A 38 15.45 9.13 5.01
C THR A 38 15.54 7.79 4.28
N ASN A 39 14.60 6.87 4.55
CA ASN A 39 14.65 5.51 4.05
C ASN A 39 13.48 5.21 3.11
N PHE A 40 13.75 4.31 2.16
CA PHE A 40 12.75 3.69 1.31
C PHE A 40 12.50 2.27 1.80
N ILE A 41 11.24 1.87 1.84
CA ILE A 41 10.85 0.47 1.86
C ILE A 41 10.37 0.14 0.45
N LEU A 42 10.95 -0.89 -0.12
CA LEU A 42 10.67 -1.34 -1.48
C LEU A 42 10.14 -2.77 -1.41
N ASP A 43 9.01 -3.04 -2.02
CA ASP A 43 8.53 -4.40 -2.24
C ASP A 43 9.26 -5.01 -3.42
N LYS A 44 9.99 -6.10 -3.19
CA LYS A 44 10.78 -6.82 -4.17
C LYS A 44 10.28 -8.24 -4.32
N TYR A 45 10.08 -8.66 -5.56
CA TYR A 45 9.86 -10.05 -5.92
C TYR A 45 11.02 -10.58 -6.77
N ASP A 46 11.57 -11.74 -6.45
CA ASP A 46 12.70 -12.35 -7.17
C ASP A 46 12.30 -13.60 -7.99
N GLY A 47 11.01 -13.79 -8.22
CA GLY A 47 10.46 -14.96 -8.91
C GLY A 47 10.19 -16.15 -7.97
N LYS A 48 10.52 -16.04 -6.69
CA LYS A 48 10.35 -17.09 -5.67
C LYS A 48 9.77 -16.57 -4.37
N GLN A 49 10.18 -15.39 -3.95
CA GLN A 49 9.80 -14.84 -2.64
C GLN A 49 9.67 -13.33 -2.70
N ASN A 50 8.65 -12.83 -2.02
CA ASN A 50 8.52 -11.41 -1.73
C ASN A 50 9.45 -11.02 -0.57
N THR A 51 10.01 -9.82 -0.66
CA THR A 51 10.92 -9.28 0.36
C THR A 51 10.74 -7.76 0.43
N PHE A 52 10.43 -7.24 1.61
CA PHE A 52 10.56 -5.79 1.82
C PHE A 52 12.01 -5.42 2.07
N VAL A 53 12.54 -4.55 1.22
CA VAL A 53 13.93 -4.08 1.29
C VAL A 53 13.95 -2.65 1.82
N ILE A 54 14.53 -2.46 3.00
CA ILE A 54 14.77 -1.13 3.54
C ILE A 54 16.11 -0.64 3.03
N SER A 55 16.10 0.50 2.35
CA SER A 55 17.30 1.11 1.76
C SER A 55 17.29 2.61 2.01
N ASN A 56 18.47 3.19 2.27
CA ASN A 56 18.60 4.64 2.35
C ASN A 56 18.78 5.28 0.96
N GLU A 57 18.74 6.60 0.92
CA GLU A 57 18.95 7.38 -0.30
C GLU A 57 20.31 7.16 -0.98
N LEU A 58 21.29 6.63 -0.25
CA LEU A 58 22.62 6.30 -0.77
C LEU A 58 22.72 4.88 -1.35
N LYS A 59 21.57 4.21 -1.56
CA LYS A 59 21.44 2.84 -2.08
C LYS A 59 22.00 1.75 -1.16
N LYS A 60 22.25 2.08 0.10
CA LYS A 60 22.68 1.07 1.07
C LYS A 60 21.44 0.34 1.58
N VAL A 61 21.41 -0.97 1.33
CA VAL A 61 20.42 -1.85 1.95
C VAL A 61 20.69 -1.90 3.44
N ILE A 62 19.69 -1.47 4.23
CA ILE A 62 19.76 -1.48 5.69
C ILE A 62 19.22 -2.81 6.21
N LYS A 63 18.11 -3.29 5.64
CA LYS A 63 17.42 -4.49 6.11
C LYS A 63 16.68 -5.17 4.97
N ARG A 64 16.53 -6.48 5.06
CA ARG A 64 15.64 -7.30 4.24
C ARG A 64 14.67 -8.01 5.18
N ILE A 65 13.39 -7.93 4.83
CA ILE A 65 12.30 -8.52 5.60
C ILE A 65 11.63 -9.53 4.67
N PRO A 66 11.87 -10.84 4.86
CA PRO A 66 11.19 -11.85 4.04
C PRO A 66 9.69 -11.83 4.34
N VAL A 67 8.90 -11.93 3.30
CA VAL A 67 7.45 -12.06 3.42
C VAL A 67 7.12 -13.55 3.42
N PRO A 68 6.33 -14.06 4.39
CA PRO A 68 6.11 -15.50 4.53
C PRO A 68 5.22 -16.14 3.45
N TYR A 69 4.75 -15.36 2.48
CA TYR A 69 3.88 -15.80 1.40
C TYR A 69 4.69 -16.05 0.13
N HIS A 70 4.68 -17.30 -0.37
CA HIS A 70 5.60 -17.77 -1.41
C HIS A 70 5.01 -17.86 -2.82
N ASP A 71 3.71 -17.87 -2.96
CA ASP A 71 3.08 -18.19 -4.24
C ASP A 71 2.30 -17.00 -4.80
N ARG A 72 2.85 -16.45 -5.87
CA ARG A 72 2.21 -15.55 -6.83
C ARG A 72 2.08 -14.07 -6.38
N CYS A 73 2.61 -13.24 -7.15
CA CYS A 73 2.54 -11.78 -7.13
C CYS A 73 3.28 -11.07 -5.98
N PRO A 74 3.93 -10.00 -6.32
CA PRO A 74 4.25 -8.96 -5.33
C PRO A 74 2.98 -8.60 -4.57
N SER A 75 3.12 -8.11 -3.34
CA SER A 75 1.97 -7.56 -2.63
C SER A 75 1.25 -6.56 -3.53
N ASP A 76 -0.08 -6.65 -3.64
CA ASP A 76 -0.84 -5.75 -4.51
C ASP A 76 -0.66 -4.30 -4.07
N ALA A 77 -0.62 -4.06 -2.77
CA ALA A 77 -0.24 -2.78 -2.18
C ALA A 77 0.30 -2.94 -0.76
N PHE A 78 1.07 -1.98 -0.29
CA PHE A 78 1.48 -1.92 1.12
C PHE A 78 1.57 -0.49 1.64
N CYS A 79 1.46 -0.33 2.95
CA CYS A 79 1.72 0.90 3.68
C CYS A 79 2.37 0.62 5.03
N LEU A 80 2.82 1.67 5.70
CA LEU A 80 3.46 1.60 7.00
C LEU A 80 2.52 2.10 8.08
N SER A 81 2.61 1.52 9.28
CA SER A 81 1.98 2.10 10.45
C SER A 81 2.50 3.52 10.71
N PRO A 82 1.72 4.41 11.33
CA PRO A 82 2.16 5.77 11.62
C PRO A 82 3.43 5.85 12.48
N ASP A 83 3.68 4.85 13.33
CA ASP A 83 4.87 4.72 14.17
C ASP A 83 6.02 3.95 13.48
N VAL A 84 5.80 3.48 12.26
CA VAL A 84 6.76 2.72 11.44
C VAL A 84 7.23 1.38 12.07
N HIS A 85 6.47 0.83 12.99
CA HIS A 85 6.77 -0.47 13.61
C HIS A 85 6.11 -1.65 12.90
N SER A 86 5.15 -1.38 12.02
CA SER A 86 4.43 -2.41 11.27
C SER A 86 4.33 -2.08 9.78
N ILE A 87 4.30 -3.14 8.98
CA ILE A 87 4.03 -3.12 7.55
C ILE A 87 2.68 -3.80 7.34
N TYR A 88 1.76 -3.10 6.69
CA TYR A 88 0.48 -3.62 6.27
C TYR A 88 0.51 -3.85 4.77
N PHE A 89 0.08 -4.99 4.31
CA PHE A 89 0.01 -5.29 2.88
C PHE A 89 -1.16 -6.20 2.54
N THR A 90 -1.59 -6.09 1.32
CA THR A 90 -2.61 -6.96 0.73
C THR A 90 -1.95 -8.04 -0.11
N VAL A 91 -2.50 -9.24 -0.05
CA VAL A 91 -2.07 -10.38 -0.86
C VAL A 91 -3.26 -11.33 -1.06
N GLU A 92 -3.61 -11.62 -2.31
CA GLU A 92 -4.83 -12.37 -2.64
C GLU A 92 -6.08 -11.69 -2.04
N ASP A 93 -6.83 -12.39 -1.18
CA ASP A 93 -8.02 -11.86 -0.50
C ASP A 93 -7.73 -11.51 0.97
N ARG A 94 -6.47 -11.23 1.29
CA ARG A 94 -6.00 -11.04 2.67
C ARG A 94 -5.36 -9.68 2.90
N LEU A 95 -5.57 -9.19 4.10
CA LEU A 95 -4.79 -8.11 4.69
C LEU A 95 -3.87 -8.69 5.75
N VAL A 96 -2.57 -8.49 5.60
CA VAL A 96 -1.55 -9.02 6.49
C VAL A 96 -0.82 -7.88 7.20
N THR A 97 -0.56 -8.07 8.48
CA THR A 97 0.26 -7.18 9.30
C THR A 97 1.53 -7.89 9.71
N LEU A 98 2.68 -7.34 9.34
CA LEU A 98 3.98 -7.77 9.87
C LEU A 98 4.55 -6.70 10.80
N ASP A 99 5.32 -7.13 11.80
CA ASP A 99 6.24 -6.21 12.45
C ASP A 99 7.41 -5.87 11.51
N ILE A 100 8.17 -4.84 11.86
CA ILE A 100 9.34 -4.41 11.07
C ILE A 100 10.47 -5.47 11.04
N ASN A 101 10.34 -6.58 11.74
CA ASN A 101 11.27 -7.71 11.71
C ASN A 101 10.77 -8.86 10.83
N GLY A 102 9.55 -8.76 10.30
CA GLY A 102 8.93 -9.75 9.43
C GLY A 102 8.13 -10.82 10.18
N LYS A 103 7.88 -10.61 11.47
CA LYS A 103 6.97 -11.47 12.23
C LYS A 103 5.54 -11.07 11.92
N GLU A 104 4.73 -12.05 11.53
CA GLU A 104 3.30 -11.84 11.33
C GLU A 104 2.62 -11.56 12.69
N LEU A 105 1.87 -10.46 12.72
CA LEU A 105 1.11 -10.02 13.88
C LEU A 105 -0.37 -10.34 13.74
N SER A 106 -0.93 -10.20 12.54
CA SER A 106 -2.31 -10.53 12.25
C SER A 106 -2.52 -10.78 10.75
N THR A 107 -3.51 -11.59 10.44
CA THR A 107 -4.08 -11.76 9.10
C THR A 107 -5.59 -11.60 9.20
N PHE A 108 -6.16 -10.89 8.23
CA PHE A 108 -7.59 -10.65 8.14
C PHE A 108 -8.09 -11.07 6.76
N GLU A 109 -9.20 -11.79 6.74
CA GLU A 109 -9.95 -12.22 5.55
C GLU A 109 -11.43 -11.94 5.76
N SER A 110 -12.14 -11.58 4.70
CA SER A 110 -13.58 -11.33 4.73
C SER A 110 -14.14 -11.33 3.31
N ASP A 111 -15.40 -11.76 3.15
CA ASP A 111 -16.14 -11.65 1.88
C ASP A 111 -16.27 -10.18 1.44
N ASP A 112 -16.21 -9.23 2.37
CA ASP A 112 -16.17 -7.80 2.07
C ASP A 112 -14.79 -7.33 1.53
N LEU A 113 -13.79 -8.21 1.40
CA LEU A 113 -12.44 -7.89 0.94
C LEU A 113 -11.98 -8.81 -0.20
N GLU A 114 -12.86 -9.37 -1.00
CA GLU A 114 -12.48 -10.15 -2.17
C GLU A 114 -11.68 -9.31 -3.19
N GLY A 115 -10.55 -9.84 -3.66
CA GLY A 115 -9.62 -9.10 -4.51
C GLY A 115 -8.94 -7.96 -3.74
N ALA A 116 -8.40 -8.25 -2.56
CA ALA A 116 -7.73 -7.26 -1.73
C ALA A 116 -6.57 -6.59 -2.47
N CYS A 117 -6.62 -5.27 -2.65
CA CYS A 117 -5.62 -4.52 -3.42
C CYS A 117 -5.19 -3.24 -2.69
N GLY A 118 -5.63 -2.07 -3.09
CA GLY A 118 -5.20 -0.80 -2.50
C GLY A 118 -5.37 -0.72 -0.98
N ILE A 119 -4.35 -0.22 -0.28
CA ILE A 119 -4.36 -0.04 1.16
C ILE A 119 -3.80 1.32 1.57
N THR A 120 -4.40 1.93 2.56
CA THR A 120 -3.88 3.12 3.24
C THR A 120 -4.19 3.07 4.73
N VAL A 121 -3.53 3.90 5.52
CA VAL A 121 -3.70 3.96 6.97
C VAL A 121 -3.89 5.41 7.43
N ASP A 122 -4.75 5.62 8.42
CA ASP A 122 -4.92 6.92 9.05
C ASP A 122 -3.93 7.12 10.22
N LYS A 123 -3.93 8.33 10.79
CA LYS A 123 -3.09 8.69 11.95
C LYS A 123 -3.37 7.89 13.21
N ASN A 124 -4.53 7.27 13.33
CA ASN A 124 -4.95 6.46 14.47
C ASN A 124 -4.62 4.97 14.24
N GLY A 125 -4.06 4.63 13.08
CA GLY A 125 -3.73 3.27 12.70
C GLY A 125 -4.88 2.49 12.06
N ILE A 126 -6.02 3.10 11.78
CA ILE A 126 -7.12 2.43 11.08
C ILE A 126 -6.74 2.26 9.61
N LEU A 127 -6.87 1.05 9.13
CA LEU A 127 -6.59 0.64 7.76
C LEU A 127 -7.85 0.79 6.90
N TYR A 128 -7.65 1.23 5.68
CA TYR A 128 -8.66 1.33 4.64
C TYR A 128 -8.19 0.49 3.47
N CYS A 129 -8.94 -0.55 3.12
CA CYS A 129 -8.58 -1.52 2.10
C CYS A 129 -9.63 -1.59 1.02
N CYS A 130 -9.21 -1.63 -0.23
CA CYS A 130 -10.05 -1.90 -1.38
C CYS A 130 -10.22 -3.40 -1.57
N GLY A 131 -11.46 -3.87 -1.73
CA GLY A 131 -11.82 -5.16 -2.27
C GLY A 131 -12.29 -4.97 -3.72
N GLU A 132 -11.45 -5.32 -4.68
CA GLU A 132 -11.75 -5.12 -6.10
C GLU A 132 -13.01 -5.88 -6.51
N ASN A 133 -13.05 -7.18 -6.19
CA ASN A 133 -14.15 -8.07 -6.58
C ASN A 133 -15.40 -7.83 -5.74
N SER A 134 -15.25 -7.55 -4.46
CA SER A 134 -16.37 -7.18 -3.58
C SER A 134 -16.90 -5.77 -3.83
N GLN A 135 -16.17 -4.94 -4.59
CA GLN A 135 -16.53 -3.55 -4.90
C GLN A 135 -16.71 -2.70 -3.64
N THR A 136 -15.83 -2.87 -2.68
CA THR A 136 -15.91 -2.22 -1.36
C THR A 136 -14.64 -1.48 -1.01
N VAL A 137 -14.76 -0.59 -0.04
CA VAL A 137 -13.68 -0.12 0.81
C VAL A 137 -14.07 -0.43 2.24
N ILE A 138 -13.27 -1.22 2.92
CA ILE A 138 -13.49 -1.59 4.31
C ILE A 138 -12.53 -0.89 5.26
N GLN A 139 -12.95 -0.79 6.52
CA GLN A 139 -12.12 -0.32 7.62
C GLN A 139 -11.73 -1.48 8.52
N VAL A 140 -10.44 -1.61 8.81
CA VAL A 140 -9.89 -2.69 9.64
C VAL A 140 -8.92 -2.12 10.67
N THR A 141 -8.94 -2.65 11.90
CA THR A 141 -7.92 -2.30 12.90
C THR A 141 -6.61 -3.01 12.61
N PRO A 142 -5.45 -2.52 13.12
CA PRO A 142 -4.17 -3.20 12.98
C PRO A 142 -4.15 -4.64 13.51
N ALA A 143 -5.06 -4.95 14.44
CA ALA A 143 -5.22 -6.29 15.02
C ALA A 143 -6.11 -7.23 14.17
N GLY A 144 -6.50 -6.82 12.94
CA GLY A 144 -7.31 -7.65 12.05
C GLY A 144 -8.79 -7.71 12.41
N ARG A 145 -9.36 -6.66 13.04
CA ARG A 145 -10.79 -6.59 13.32
C ARG A 145 -11.46 -5.61 12.35
N GLN A 146 -12.42 -6.09 11.56
CA GLN A 146 -13.23 -5.23 10.70
C GLN A 146 -14.08 -4.27 11.55
N LEU A 147 -14.09 -3.01 11.17
CA LEU A 147 -14.94 -1.97 11.76
C LEU A 147 -16.23 -1.77 10.96
N GLY A 148 -16.16 -1.97 9.65
CA GLY A 148 -17.30 -1.91 8.74
C GLY A 148 -16.90 -1.72 7.29
N VAL A 149 -17.89 -1.75 6.41
CA VAL A 149 -17.79 -1.32 5.02
C VAL A 149 -18.00 0.19 4.99
N LEU A 150 -17.02 0.92 4.50
CA LEU A 150 -17.06 2.38 4.42
C LEU A 150 -17.72 2.86 3.13
N LEU A 151 -17.41 2.21 2.02
CA LEU A 151 -17.94 2.49 0.69
C LEU A 151 -18.21 1.16 -0.03
N SER A 152 -19.21 1.16 -0.90
CA SER A 152 -19.65 -0.01 -1.65
C SER A 152 -20.07 0.37 -3.08
N SER A 153 -20.57 -0.61 -3.82
CA SER A 153 -21.22 -0.38 -5.11
C SER A 153 -22.42 0.57 -5.04
N ASP A 154 -23.10 0.65 -3.90
CA ASP A 154 -24.21 1.59 -3.68
C ASP A 154 -23.74 3.05 -3.68
N ASP A 155 -22.47 3.30 -3.32
CA ASP A 155 -21.79 4.60 -3.40
C ASP A 155 -21.18 4.85 -4.80
N GLY A 156 -21.43 3.93 -5.72
CA GLY A 156 -20.95 4.00 -7.11
C GLY A 156 -19.56 3.45 -7.33
N LEU A 157 -18.97 2.68 -6.39
CA LEU A 157 -17.69 2.02 -6.62
C LEU A 157 -17.79 0.90 -7.66
N LYS A 158 -16.73 0.79 -8.49
CA LYS A 158 -16.58 -0.30 -9.46
C LYS A 158 -15.11 -0.73 -9.48
N ASN A 159 -14.85 -1.96 -9.08
CA ASN A 159 -13.50 -2.54 -9.09
C ASN A 159 -12.42 -1.58 -8.54
N PRO A 160 -12.52 -1.11 -7.28
CA PRO A 160 -11.56 -0.19 -6.71
C PRO A 160 -10.20 -0.87 -6.52
N ILE A 161 -9.12 -0.27 -7.03
CA ILE A 161 -7.76 -0.85 -7.01
C ILE A 161 -6.74 0.00 -6.27
N GLY A 162 -6.93 1.29 -6.18
CA GLY A 162 -6.00 2.17 -5.49
C GLY A 162 -6.71 3.10 -4.55
N ILE A 163 -6.09 3.41 -3.41
CA ILE A 163 -6.66 4.27 -2.38
C ILE A 163 -5.59 5.18 -1.79
N CYS A 164 -5.96 6.42 -1.53
CA CYS A 164 -5.13 7.38 -0.82
C CYS A 164 -5.99 8.20 0.13
N LEU A 165 -5.54 8.36 1.37
CA LEU A 165 -6.22 9.14 2.39
C LEU A 165 -5.50 10.48 2.64
N ASN A 166 -6.23 11.59 2.49
CA ASN A 166 -5.81 12.90 2.95
C ASN A 166 -6.44 13.20 4.31
N THR A 167 -5.67 12.95 5.37
CA THR A 167 -6.12 13.13 6.76
C THR A 167 -6.37 14.57 7.16
N LYS A 168 -5.79 15.55 6.44
CA LYS A 168 -6.03 17.00 6.74
C LYS A 168 -7.43 17.43 6.34
N ASN A 169 -7.92 16.91 5.23
CA ASN A 169 -9.19 17.32 4.63
C ASN A 169 -10.28 16.27 4.80
N ASN A 170 -9.98 15.16 5.45
CA ASN A 170 -10.86 13.98 5.56
C ASN A 170 -11.38 13.53 4.17
N VAL A 171 -10.47 13.34 3.22
CA VAL A 171 -10.80 12.97 1.85
C VAL A 171 -10.12 11.66 1.51
N ILE A 172 -10.86 10.74 0.93
CA ILE A 172 -10.35 9.52 0.29
C ILE A 172 -10.41 9.71 -1.22
N LEU A 173 -9.31 9.37 -1.89
CA LEU A 173 -9.22 9.25 -3.34
C LEU A 173 -9.14 7.77 -3.69
N ILE A 174 -9.92 7.35 -4.67
CA ILE A 174 -9.99 5.96 -5.14
C ILE A 174 -9.80 5.94 -6.65
N THR A 175 -8.95 5.05 -7.12
CA THR A 175 -8.84 4.70 -8.54
C THR A 175 -9.49 3.34 -8.76
N GLU A 176 -10.09 3.17 -9.93
CA GLU A 176 -10.82 1.97 -10.32
C GLU A 176 -10.15 1.32 -11.54
N ARG A 177 -10.28 -0.01 -11.67
CA ARG A 177 -9.81 -0.72 -12.84
C ARG A 177 -10.60 -0.26 -14.07
N GLU A 178 -9.90 -0.08 -15.17
CA GLU A 178 -10.50 0.32 -16.46
C GLU A 178 -11.26 1.66 -16.41
N SER A 179 -10.86 2.55 -15.49
CA SER A 179 -11.41 3.91 -15.40
C SER A 179 -10.31 4.95 -15.49
N ASP A 180 -10.56 6.00 -16.26
CA ASP A 180 -9.70 7.18 -16.35
C ASP A 180 -10.02 8.23 -15.28
N GLU A 181 -10.94 7.94 -14.38
CA GLU A 181 -11.40 8.85 -13.33
C GLU A 181 -10.81 8.50 -11.97
N VAL A 182 -10.61 9.51 -11.15
CA VAL A 182 -10.31 9.38 -9.72
C VAL A 182 -11.54 9.82 -8.93
N LYS A 183 -12.12 8.91 -8.17
CA LYS A 183 -13.24 9.22 -7.30
C LYS A 183 -12.77 9.84 -5.99
N MET A 184 -13.49 10.84 -5.53
CA MET A 184 -13.20 11.55 -4.30
C MET A 184 -14.40 11.50 -3.35
N PHE A 185 -14.17 10.97 -2.15
CA PHE A 185 -15.16 10.89 -1.09
C PHE A 185 -14.69 11.68 0.13
N ARG A 186 -15.59 12.39 0.77
CA ARG A 186 -15.33 13.10 2.01
C ARG A 186 -15.80 12.27 3.19
N LEU A 187 -14.91 12.00 4.12
CA LEU A 187 -15.25 11.37 5.40
C LEU A 187 -15.93 12.39 6.31
N ILE A 188 -17.08 12.04 6.83
CA ILE A 188 -17.90 12.90 7.70
C ILE A 188 -17.69 12.49 9.14
#